data_bf9a202f743a5d2dbe97be2bae486960
#
_entry.id   bf9a202f743a5d2dbe97be2bae486960
#
_cell.length_a   1.000
_cell.length_b   1.000
_cell.length_c   1.000
_cell.angle_alpha   90.00
_cell.angle_beta   90.00
_cell.angle_gamma   90.00
#
_symmetry.space_group_name_H-M   'P 1'
#
loop_
_entity.id
_entity.type
_entity.pdbx_description
1 polymer ?
#
loop_
_entity_poly.entity_id
_entity_poly.type
_entity_poly.pdbx_seq_one_letter_code
_entity_poly.pdbx_strand_id
1 'polypeptide(L)'
;MTATTSATLTDGREARLRPLRCGDRERIVAAFDRLSEESRYRRFFAPLHQLSDRSLEYLTDIDHSDHEAIIALDPGTDELIGVARYVRGEPHGDRAEAAVVVADDWQHVGLGRALLERLVARARAEGISRFTAIVQADNRRALELLAEIGPTSRSLEGNLVELDIELPDERVGTALAAALRAAAGSIFGVRPLSERLLRAAHELSETRRSGP
;
A
#
# COMPACT_ATOMS: atom_id res chain seq x y z
N MET A 1 6.61 17.60 8.04
CA MET A 1 7.03 16.36 8.73
C MET A 1 5.82 15.78 9.46
N THR A 2 5.36 14.62 9.08
CA THR A 2 4.19 14.00 9.72
C THR A 2 4.62 13.38 11.06
N ALA A 3 3.95 13.76 12.15
CA ALA A 3 4.28 13.28 13.48
C ALA A 3 4.05 11.77 13.64
N THR A 4 4.82 11.13 14.52
CA THR A 4 4.53 9.78 15.01
C THR A 4 3.23 9.81 15.80
N THR A 5 2.34 8.83 15.58
CA THR A 5 1.06 8.68 16.29
C THR A 5 0.91 7.26 16.78
N SER A 6 0.17 7.06 17.87
CA SER A 6 -0.24 5.73 18.33
C SER A 6 -1.65 5.42 17.82
N ALA A 7 -1.88 4.15 17.52
CA ALA A 7 -3.19 3.60 17.20
C ALA A 7 -3.48 2.43 18.13
N THR A 8 -4.64 2.46 18.81
CA THR A 8 -5.14 1.32 19.58
C THR A 8 -5.94 0.43 18.65
N LEU A 9 -5.57 -0.84 18.59
CA LEU A 9 -6.17 -1.84 17.71
C LEU A 9 -7.40 -2.49 18.37
N THR A 10 -8.18 -3.24 17.59
CA THR A 10 -9.45 -3.83 18.06
C THR A 10 -9.28 -4.88 19.15
N ASP A 11 -8.09 -5.46 19.28
CA ASP A 11 -7.74 -6.44 20.33
C ASP A 11 -7.03 -5.80 21.54
N GLY A 12 -6.94 -4.45 21.56
CA GLY A 12 -6.32 -3.69 22.64
C GLY A 12 -4.82 -3.49 22.50
N ARG A 13 -4.16 -4.12 21.52
CA ARG A 13 -2.75 -3.84 21.21
C ARG A 13 -2.57 -2.41 20.68
N GLU A 14 -1.39 -1.87 20.87
CA GLU A 14 -1.00 -0.58 20.32
C GLU A 14 -0.03 -0.74 19.15
N ALA A 15 -0.11 0.17 18.19
CA ALA A 15 0.84 0.30 17.11
C ALA A 15 1.31 1.75 17.00
N ARG A 16 2.60 1.96 16.77
CA ARG A 16 3.18 3.27 16.54
C ARG A 16 3.33 3.53 15.05
N LEU A 17 2.59 4.50 14.52
CA LEU A 17 2.58 4.83 13.10
C LEU A 17 3.42 6.06 12.80
N ARG A 18 4.25 6.02 11.76
CA ARG A 18 5.04 7.13 11.28
C ARG A 18 5.43 6.97 9.80
N PRO A 19 5.86 8.04 9.11
CA PRO A 19 6.50 7.91 7.81
C PRO A 19 7.74 7.00 7.88
N LEU A 20 7.98 6.27 6.81
CA LEU A 20 9.21 5.50 6.61
C LEU A 20 10.40 6.46 6.48
N ARG A 21 11.58 6.04 6.91
CA ARG A 21 12.83 6.80 6.83
C ARG A 21 13.92 5.95 6.18
N CYS A 22 14.93 6.59 5.62
CA CYS A 22 16.08 5.88 5.00
C CYS A 22 16.72 4.85 5.95
N GLY A 23 16.76 5.12 7.27
CA GLY A 23 17.29 4.20 8.28
C GLY A 23 16.43 2.97 8.57
N ASP A 24 15.26 2.82 7.96
CA ASP A 24 14.37 1.67 8.18
C ASP A 24 14.65 0.48 7.23
N ARG A 25 15.70 0.55 6.41
CA ARG A 25 16.06 -0.50 5.45
C ARG A 25 16.14 -1.89 6.10
N GLU A 26 16.84 -2.01 7.22
CA GLU A 26 16.98 -3.28 7.94
C GLU A 26 15.65 -3.77 8.52
N ARG A 27 14.79 -2.84 8.97
CA ARG A 27 13.43 -3.18 9.43
C ARG A 27 12.56 -3.73 8.30
N ILE A 28 12.67 -3.17 7.09
CA ILE A 28 11.96 -3.68 5.90
C ILE A 28 12.41 -5.11 5.59
N VAL A 29 13.71 -5.40 5.61
CA VAL A 29 14.25 -6.74 5.37
C VAL A 29 13.72 -7.71 6.44
N ALA A 30 13.89 -7.39 7.71
CA ALA A 30 13.44 -8.23 8.81
C ALA A 30 11.91 -8.47 8.78
N ALA A 31 11.13 -7.46 8.43
CA ALA A 31 9.68 -7.61 8.28
C ALA A 31 9.32 -8.51 7.10
N PHE A 32 10.00 -8.36 5.94
CA PHE A 32 9.80 -9.22 4.79
C PHE A 32 10.10 -10.69 5.13
N ASP A 33 11.18 -10.96 5.86
CA ASP A 33 11.59 -12.33 6.23
C ASP A 33 10.58 -13.02 7.17
N ARG A 34 9.81 -12.24 7.94
CA ARG A 34 8.74 -12.75 8.81
C ARG A 34 7.40 -12.98 8.12
N LEU A 35 7.19 -12.42 6.91
CA LEU A 35 5.96 -12.66 6.16
C LEU A 35 5.88 -14.11 5.70
N SER A 36 4.71 -14.73 5.79
CA SER A 36 4.43 -16.01 5.14
C SER A 36 4.61 -15.93 3.62
N GLU A 37 4.83 -17.07 2.98
CA GLU A 37 4.90 -17.14 1.51
C GLU A 37 3.63 -16.59 0.86
N GLU A 38 2.47 -16.85 1.45
CA GLU A 38 1.18 -16.35 1.00
C GLU A 38 1.13 -14.81 1.07
N SER A 39 1.52 -14.20 2.19
CA SER A 39 1.54 -12.75 2.36
C SER A 39 2.55 -12.08 1.42
N ARG A 40 3.72 -12.71 1.19
CA ARG A 40 4.68 -12.25 0.18
C ARG A 40 4.07 -12.32 -1.22
N TYR A 41 3.47 -13.45 -1.60
CA TYR A 41 2.86 -13.62 -2.91
C TYR A 41 1.70 -12.65 -3.15
N ARG A 42 0.84 -12.45 -2.15
CA ARG A 42 -0.26 -11.47 -2.22
C ARG A 42 0.22 -10.03 -2.39
N ARG A 43 1.40 -9.71 -1.85
CA ARG A 43 1.97 -8.36 -1.95
C ARG A 43 2.74 -8.11 -3.24
N PHE A 44 3.48 -9.09 -3.73
CA PHE A 44 4.42 -8.93 -4.84
C PHE A 44 4.00 -9.63 -6.12
N PHE A 45 2.93 -10.43 -6.08
CA PHE A 45 2.43 -11.26 -7.19
C PHE A 45 3.49 -12.20 -7.79
N ALA A 46 4.54 -12.48 -7.05
CA ALA A 46 5.64 -13.35 -7.42
C ALA A 46 6.16 -14.12 -6.20
N PRO A 47 6.69 -15.34 -6.38
CA PRO A 47 7.32 -16.11 -5.31
C PRO A 47 8.69 -15.50 -4.97
N LEU A 48 8.72 -14.48 -4.13
CA LEU A 48 9.94 -13.82 -3.68
C LEU A 48 10.46 -14.46 -2.39
N HIS A 49 11.69 -14.98 -2.43
CA HIS A 49 12.37 -15.50 -1.25
C HIS A 49 13.15 -14.41 -0.49
N GLN A 50 13.59 -13.38 -1.20
CA GLN A 50 14.33 -12.24 -0.65
C GLN A 50 14.10 -10.99 -1.47
N LEU A 51 14.27 -9.83 -0.84
CA LEU A 51 14.28 -8.54 -1.54
C LEU A 51 15.67 -8.30 -2.15
N SER A 52 15.72 -7.92 -3.43
CA SER A 52 16.96 -7.46 -4.06
C SER A 52 17.35 -6.08 -3.54
N ASP A 53 18.63 -5.71 -3.66
CA ASP A 53 19.11 -4.37 -3.30
C ASP A 53 18.34 -3.28 -4.04
N ARG A 54 18.06 -3.47 -5.33
CA ARG A 54 17.25 -2.55 -6.14
C ARG A 54 15.82 -2.43 -5.62
N SER A 55 15.21 -3.55 -5.20
CA SER A 55 13.87 -3.53 -4.60
C SER A 55 13.87 -2.80 -3.26
N LEU A 56 14.90 -3.02 -2.45
CA LEU A 56 15.07 -2.34 -1.16
C LEU A 56 15.30 -0.84 -1.34
N GLU A 57 16.16 -0.44 -2.29
CA GLU A 57 16.37 0.95 -2.63
C GLU A 57 15.04 1.62 -3.04
N TYR A 58 14.30 1.02 -3.98
CA TYR A 58 12.99 1.51 -4.37
C TYR A 58 11.99 1.59 -3.21
N LEU A 59 12.02 0.62 -2.27
CA LEU A 59 11.13 0.59 -1.12
C LEU A 59 11.50 1.62 -0.04
N THR A 60 12.74 2.11 -0.01
CA THR A 60 13.27 3.02 1.03
C THR A 60 13.63 4.42 0.53
N ASP A 61 13.83 4.60 -0.77
CA ASP A 61 14.04 5.91 -1.38
C ASP A 61 12.69 6.59 -1.62
N ILE A 62 12.28 7.40 -0.65
CA ILE A 62 10.96 8.01 -0.56
C ILE A 62 11.10 9.53 -0.47
N ASP A 63 10.43 10.24 -1.38
CA ASP A 63 10.42 11.70 -1.43
C ASP A 63 9.33 12.35 -0.54
N HIS A 64 8.42 11.54 -0.01
CA HIS A 64 7.28 11.96 0.81
C HIS A 64 6.25 12.85 0.09
N SER A 65 6.26 12.87 -1.22
CA SER A 65 5.33 13.61 -2.09
C SER A 65 4.70 12.70 -3.14
N ASP A 66 5.49 12.27 -4.13
CA ASP A 66 5.05 11.36 -5.17
C ASP A 66 5.18 9.88 -4.75
N HIS A 67 6.05 9.62 -3.80
CA HIS A 67 6.22 8.32 -3.15
C HIS A 67 6.18 8.50 -1.62
N GLU A 68 5.16 7.96 -0.97
CA GLU A 68 5.02 7.98 0.49
C GLU A 68 4.84 6.56 1.03
N ALA A 69 5.36 6.31 2.22
CA ALA A 69 5.08 5.11 2.97
C ALA A 69 4.90 5.41 4.46
N ILE A 70 3.83 4.89 5.02
CA ILE A 70 3.55 4.89 6.46
C ILE A 70 3.87 3.50 6.99
N ILE A 71 4.70 3.44 8.02
CA ILE A 71 5.02 2.20 8.72
C ILE A 71 4.34 2.14 10.07
N ALA A 72 4.03 0.93 10.50
CA ALA A 72 3.62 0.61 11.85
C ALA A 72 4.71 -0.17 12.56
N LEU A 73 5.02 0.23 13.77
CA LEU A 73 5.98 -0.43 14.66
C LEU A 73 5.26 -0.94 15.90
N ASP A 74 5.64 -2.11 16.36
CA ASP A 74 5.27 -2.61 17.68
C ASP A 74 5.97 -1.76 18.75
N PRO A 75 5.25 -1.10 19.67
CA PRO A 75 5.87 -0.28 20.71
C PRO A 75 6.78 -1.07 21.66
N GLY A 76 6.53 -2.37 21.84
CA GLY A 76 7.28 -3.22 22.76
C GLY A 76 8.61 -3.72 22.19
N THR A 77 8.66 -4.05 20.89
CA THR A 77 9.82 -4.66 20.24
C THR A 77 10.53 -3.73 19.26
N ASP A 78 9.91 -2.63 18.87
CA ASP A 78 10.34 -1.72 17.79
C ASP A 78 10.40 -2.39 16.40
N GLU A 79 9.77 -3.55 16.26
CA GLU A 79 9.68 -4.28 15.01
C GLU A 79 8.68 -3.66 14.06
N LEU A 80 8.98 -3.72 12.76
CA LEU A 80 8.06 -3.27 11.72
C LEU A 80 6.99 -4.34 11.50
N ILE A 81 5.73 -3.98 11.79
CA ILE A 81 4.56 -4.86 11.77
C ILE A 81 3.58 -4.57 10.63
N GLY A 82 3.81 -3.51 9.87
CA GLY A 82 2.99 -3.20 8.70
C GLY A 82 3.47 -1.97 7.95
N VAL A 83 3.14 -1.90 6.67
CA VAL A 83 3.45 -0.78 5.77
C VAL A 83 2.25 -0.52 4.87
N ALA A 84 1.83 0.73 4.75
CA ALA A 84 1.00 1.19 3.65
C ALA A 84 1.79 2.24 2.86
N ARG A 85 1.69 2.19 1.52
CA ARG A 85 2.37 3.14 0.64
C ARG A 85 1.51 3.54 -0.53
N TYR A 86 1.82 4.70 -1.08
CA TYR A 86 1.38 5.06 -2.42
C TYR A 86 2.55 5.49 -3.29
N VAL A 87 2.37 5.34 -4.60
CA VAL A 87 3.28 5.90 -5.61
C VAL A 87 2.45 6.51 -6.72
N ARG A 88 2.71 7.76 -7.08
CA ARG A 88 2.06 8.40 -8.22
C ARG A 88 2.53 7.79 -9.53
N GLY A 89 1.60 7.64 -10.47
CA GLY A 89 1.92 7.23 -11.84
C GLY A 89 2.59 8.34 -12.63
N GLU A 90 2.17 9.58 -12.42
CA GLU A 90 2.69 10.79 -13.04
C GLU A 90 3.07 11.81 -11.96
N PRO A 91 4.20 12.51 -12.08
CA PRO A 91 4.59 13.55 -11.13
C PRO A 91 3.47 14.58 -10.94
N HIS A 92 3.14 14.87 -9.70
CA HIS A 92 2.07 15.79 -9.31
C HIS A 92 0.67 15.46 -9.85
N GLY A 93 0.45 14.25 -10.40
CA GLY A 93 -0.86 13.76 -10.79
C GLY A 93 -1.81 13.63 -9.59
N ASP A 94 -3.10 13.54 -9.84
CA ASP A 94 -4.11 13.35 -8.79
C ASP A 94 -4.42 11.89 -8.45
N ARG A 95 -3.68 10.94 -9.08
CA ARG A 95 -3.81 9.49 -8.90
C ARG A 95 -2.52 8.88 -8.39
N ALA A 96 -2.67 7.91 -7.49
CA ALA A 96 -1.54 7.10 -7.01
C ALA A 96 -1.94 5.64 -6.84
N GLU A 97 -1.02 4.73 -7.08
CA GLU A 97 -1.21 3.33 -6.75
C GLU A 97 -0.92 3.11 -5.26
N ALA A 98 -1.87 2.51 -4.55
CA ALA A 98 -1.77 2.21 -3.14
C ALA A 98 -1.57 0.72 -2.88
N ALA A 99 -0.79 0.40 -1.86
CA ALA A 99 -0.59 -0.97 -1.40
C ALA A 99 -0.41 -1.01 0.11
N VAL A 100 -0.88 -2.08 0.74
CA VAL A 100 -0.74 -2.34 2.17
C VAL A 100 -0.27 -3.76 2.42
N VAL A 101 0.58 -3.93 3.40
CA VAL A 101 0.98 -5.24 3.94
C VAL A 101 1.04 -5.16 5.45
N VAL A 102 0.57 -6.20 6.12
CA VAL A 102 0.56 -6.34 7.58
C VAL A 102 1.17 -7.69 7.93
N ALA A 103 2.04 -7.72 8.91
CA ALA A 103 2.62 -8.95 9.46
C ALA A 103 1.50 -9.92 9.88
N ASP A 104 1.68 -11.22 9.63
CA ASP A 104 0.62 -12.22 9.76
C ASP A 104 -0.01 -12.22 11.15
N ASP A 105 0.78 -12.08 12.21
CA ASP A 105 0.32 -12.03 13.63
C ASP A 105 -0.42 -10.72 13.98
N TRP A 106 -0.38 -9.71 13.11
CA TRP A 106 -1.01 -8.41 13.29
C TRP A 106 -2.16 -8.18 12.31
N GLN A 107 -2.52 -9.20 11.55
CA GLN A 107 -3.70 -9.14 10.69
C GLN A 107 -4.99 -9.26 11.53
N HIS A 108 -6.10 -8.78 10.97
CA HIS A 108 -7.44 -8.90 11.54
C HIS A 108 -7.70 -8.10 12.82
N VAL A 109 -6.79 -7.23 13.23
CA VAL A 109 -6.89 -6.40 14.43
C VAL A 109 -7.04 -4.90 14.13
N GLY A 110 -7.34 -4.54 12.88
CA GLY A 110 -7.55 -3.15 12.46
C GLY A 110 -6.29 -2.40 12.06
N LEU A 111 -5.09 -3.03 12.10
CA LEU A 111 -3.83 -2.35 11.75
C LEU A 111 -3.79 -1.86 10.30
N GLY A 112 -4.26 -2.68 9.35
CA GLY A 112 -4.32 -2.28 7.94
C GLY A 112 -5.19 -1.05 7.72
N ARG A 113 -6.33 -0.96 8.42
CA ARG A 113 -7.22 0.21 8.41
C ARG A 113 -6.51 1.46 8.94
N ALA A 114 -5.88 1.38 10.11
CA ALA A 114 -5.16 2.51 10.71
C ALA A 114 -4.02 3.03 9.79
N LEU A 115 -3.30 2.11 9.12
CA LEU A 115 -2.28 2.45 8.14
C LEU A 115 -2.87 3.17 6.91
N LEU A 116 -3.98 2.65 6.36
CA LEU A 116 -4.63 3.23 5.19
C LEU A 116 -5.26 4.59 5.50
N GLU A 117 -5.90 4.77 6.65
CA GLU A 117 -6.45 6.06 7.08
C GLU A 117 -5.34 7.13 7.12
N ARG A 118 -4.17 6.77 7.66
CA ARG A 118 -3.02 7.66 7.70
C ARG A 118 -2.46 7.95 6.31
N LEU A 119 -2.39 6.93 5.44
CA LEU A 119 -1.92 7.08 4.08
C LEU A 119 -2.85 7.99 3.26
N VAL A 120 -4.17 7.81 3.39
CA VAL A 120 -5.18 8.66 2.74
C VAL A 120 -5.04 10.12 3.17
N ALA A 121 -4.87 10.38 4.46
CA ALA A 121 -4.65 11.75 4.96
C ALA A 121 -3.39 12.38 4.34
N ARG A 122 -2.30 11.62 4.19
CA ARG A 122 -1.10 12.08 3.50
C ARG A 122 -1.33 12.34 2.01
N ALA A 123 -1.96 11.39 1.33
CA ALA A 123 -2.27 11.51 -0.08
C ALA A 123 -3.12 12.76 -0.39
N ARG A 124 -4.14 13.01 0.43
CA ARG A 124 -4.98 14.21 0.30
C ARG A 124 -4.20 15.50 0.51
N ALA A 125 -3.29 15.53 1.49
CA ALA A 125 -2.43 16.68 1.74
C ALA A 125 -1.51 17.00 0.54
N GLU A 126 -1.12 15.99 -0.23
CA GLU A 126 -0.33 16.12 -1.47
C GLU A 126 -1.21 16.30 -2.73
N GLY A 127 -2.54 16.45 -2.60
CA GLY A 127 -3.44 16.71 -3.72
C GLY A 127 -3.86 15.44 -4.50
N ILE A 128 -3.61 14.24 -3.97
CA ILE A 128 -4.10 13.00 -4.57
C ILE A 128 -5.59 12.86 -4.23
N SER A 129 -6.39 12.62 -5.26
CA SER A 129 -7.84 12.45 -5.15
C SER A 129 -8.30 11.01 -5.34
N ARG A 130 -7.45 10.15 -5.91
CA ARG A 130 -7.76 8.76 -6.22
C ARG A 130 -6.61 7.82 -5.90
N PHE A 131 -6.97 6.65 -5.36
CA PHE A 131 -6.07 5.51 -5.32
C PHE A 131 -6.46 4.46 -6.35
N THR A 132 -5.48 3.86 -7.00
CA THR A 132 -5.61 2.58 -7.68
C THR A 132 -4.95 1.50 -6.83
N ALA A 133 -5.47 0.26 -6.89
CA ALA A 133 -4.85 -0.87 -6.22
C ALA A 133 -5.15 -2.15 -7.00
N ILE A 134 -4.18 -3.08 -7.03
CA ILE A 134 -4.35 -4.39 -7.62
C ILE A 134 -4.36 -5.43 -6.50
N VAL A 135 -5.37 -6.28 -6.51
CA VAL A 135 -5.61 -7.29 -5.48
C VAL A 135 -5.99 -8.61 -6.13
N GLN A 136 -5.54 -9.73 -5.59
CA GLN A 136 -6.03 -11.04 -6.02
C GLN A 136 -7.53 -11.19 -5.74
N ALA A 137 -8.28 -11.76 -6.66
CA ALA A 137 -9.74 -11.89 -6.57
C ALA A 137 -10.21 -12.72 -5.37
N ASP A 138 -9.37 -13.63 -4.88
CA ASP A 138 -9.63 -14.44 -3.68
C ASP A 138 -9.28 -13.74 -2.37
N ASN A 139 -8.51 -12.63 -2.41
CA ASN A 139 -8.17 -11.85 -1.24
C ASN A 139 -9.31 -10.89 -0.84
N ARG A 140 -10.44 -11.48 -0.43
CA ARG A 140 -11.66 -10.74 -0.07
C ARG A 140 -11.40 -9.64 0.97
N ARG A 141 -10.52 -9.92 1.95
CA ARG A 141 -10.22 -8.97 3.02
C ARG A 141 -9.52 -7.71 2.54
N ALA A 142 -8.53 -7.83 1.65
CA ALA A 142 -7.89 -6.66 1.07
C ALA A 142 -8.88 -5.88 0.20
N LEU A 143 -9.76 -6.57 -0.54
CA LEU A 143 -10.82 -5.94 -1.33
C LEU A 143 -11.83 -5.18 -0.47
N GLU A 144 -12.25 -5.75 0.66
CA GLU A 144 -13.14 -5.10 1.63
C GLU A 144 -12.46 -3.91 2.29
N LEU A 145 -11.24 -4.09 2.81
CA LEU A 145 -10.47 -3.06 3.48
C LEU A 145 -10.23 -1.83 2.58
N LEU A 146 -9.86 -2.05 1.32
CA LEU A 146 -9.63 -0.97 0.36
C LEU A 146 -10.94 -0.29 -0.05
N ALA A 147 -12.04 -1.03 -0.17
CA ALA A 147 -13.35 -0.47 -0.48
C ALA A 147 -13.94 0.39 0.67
N GLU A 148 -13.47 0.21 1.90
CA GLU A 148 -13.86 1.07 3.04
C GLU A 148 -13.29 2.50 2.95
N ILE A 149 -12.24 2.73 2.13
CA ILE A 149 -11.63 4.04 1.95
C ILE A 149 -12.64 5.03 1.33
N GLY A 150 -13.38 4.58 0.32
CA GLY A 150 -14.34 5.42 -0.38
C GLY A 150 -15.02 4.73 -1.55
N PRO A 151 -15.81 5.47 -2.35
CA PRO A 151 -16.45 4.94 -3.55
C PRO A 151 -15.44 4.25 -4.45
N THR A 152 -15.73 3.00 -4.83
CA THR A 152 -14.77 2.13 -5.51
C THR A 152 -15.40 1.50 -6.75
N SER A 153 -14.77 1.67 -7.91
CA SER A 153 -15.02 0.86 -9.09
C SER A 153 -14.04 -0.32 -9.15
N ARG A 154 -14.47 -1.42 -9.77
CA ARG A 154 -13.71 -2.66 -9.85
C ARG A 154 -13.67 -3.16 -11.29
N SER A 155 -12.50 -3.56 -11.74
CA SER A 155 -12.29 -4.27 -13.00
C SER A 155 -11.59 -5.61 -12.72
N LEU A 156 -12.06 -6.68 -13.33
CA LEU A 156 -11.48 -8.01 -13.17
C LEU A 156 -10.67 -8.35 -14.42
N GLU A 157 -9.39 -8.66 -14.21
CA GLU A 157 -8.49 -9.13 -15.27
C GLU A 157 -7.82 -10.44 -14.82
N GLY A 158 -8.28 -11.55 -15.39
CA GLY A 158 -7.87 -12.87 -14.96
C GLY A 158 -8.24 -13.15 -13.50
N ASN A 159 -7.26 -13.35 -12.64
CA ASN A 159 -7.43 -13.54 -11.19
C ASN A 159 -7.10 -12.27 -10.37
N LEU A 160 -6.93 -11.14 -11.02
CA LEU A 160 -6.63 -9.86 -10.39
C LEU A 160 -7.81 -8.92 -10.50
N VAL A 161 -8.08 -8.20 -9.43
CA VAL A 161 -9.06 -7.13 -9.36
C VAL A 161 -8.30 -5.81 -9.27
N GLU A 162 -8.49 -4.96 -10.25
CA GLU A 162 -8.06 -3.57 -10.19
C GLU A 162 -9.17 -2.75 -9.53
N LEU A 163 -8.79 -1.98 -8.52
CA LEU A 163 -9.65 -1.05 -7.81
C LEU A 163 -9.28 0.38 -8.21
N ASP A 164 -10.28 1.21 -8.49
CA ASP A 164 -10.16 2.66 -8.58
C ASP A 164 -11.01 3.26 -7.45
N ILE A 165 -10.35 3.89 -6.49
CA ILE A 165 -10.91 4.31 -5.20
C ILE A 165 -10.88 5.83 -5.13
N GLU A 166 -12.01 6.45 -4.96
CA GLU A 166 -12.11 7.89 -4.74
C GLU A 166 -11.82 8.20 -3.27
N LEU A 167 -10.83 9.05 -3.00
CA LEU A 167 -10.48 9.40 -1.63
C LEU A 167 -11.48 10.40 -1.03
N PRO A 168 -11.87 10.22 0.24
CA PRO A 168 -12.82 11.11 0.89
C PRO A 168 -12.28 12.55 0.97
N ASP A 169 -13.13 13.53 0.69
CA ASP A 169 -12.77 14.94 0.80
C ASP A 169 -13.03 15.43 2.23
N GLU A 170 -11.98 15.84 2.95
CA GLU A 170 -12.10 16.34 4.32
C GLU A 170 -12.92 17.66 4.42
N ARG A 171 -13.10 18.35 3.28
CA ARG A 171 -13.78 19.65 3.24
C ARG A 171 -15.29 19.58 3.09
N VAL A 172 -15.84 18.42 2.79
CA VAL A 172 -17.28 18.24 2.58
C VAL A 172 -17.78 17.17 3.55
N GLY A 173 -18.63 17.55 4.48
CA GLY A 173 -19.24 16.61 5.43
C GLY A 173 -19.80 15.38 4.72
N THR A 174 -19.52 14.22 5.25
CA THR A 174 -19.67 12.89 4.65
C THR A 174 -20.99 12.58 3.93
N ALA A 175 -22.10 13.26 4.29
CA ALA A 175 -23.42 13.06 3.67
C ALA A 175 -23.61 13.79 2.32
N LEU A 176 -23.01 14.97 2.15
CA LEU A 176 -23.13 15.75 0.90
C LEU A 176 -22.18 15.24 -0.18
N ALA A 177 -20.99 14.76 0.23
CA ALA A 177 -20.01 14.16 -0.66
C ALA A 177 -20.52 12.87 -1.33
N ALA A 178 -21.29 12.05 -0.61
CA ALA A 178 -21.89 10.84 -1.15
C ALA A 178 -22.95 11.12 -2.23
N ALA A 179 -23.71 12.20 -2.09
CA ALA A 179 -24.76 12.56 -3.04
C ALA A 179 -24.24 13.15 -4.37
N LEU A 180 -23.12 13.88 -4.33
CA LEU A 180 -22.51 14.48 -5.54
C LEU A 180 -21.72 13.49 -6.39
N ARG A 181 -21.27 12.37 -5.81
CA ARG A 181 -20.41 11.36 -6.47
C ARG A 181 -21.15 10.38 -7.36
N ALA A 182 -22.46 10.24 -7.18
CA ALA A 182 -23.30 9.39 -8.04
C ALA A 182 -23.44 9.89 -9.50
N ALA A 183 -22.95 11.10 -9.81
CA ALA A 183 -23.17 11.77 -11.09
C ALA A 183 -21.98 11.82 -12.06
N ALA A 184 -20.76 11.42 -11.67
CA ALA A 184 -19.58 11.57 -12.52
C ALA A 184 -18.86 10.23 -12.75
N GLY A 185 -19.09 9.67 -13.94
CA GLY A 185 -18.39 8.44 -14.39
C GLY A 185 -17.16 8.73 -15.24
N SER A 186 -16.24 7.80 -15.19
CA SER A 186 -15.25 7.31 -16.17
C SER A 186 -14.11 8.21 -16.70
N ILE A 187 -12.90 7.69 -16.70
CA ILE A 187 -12.01 7.29 -17.83
C ILE A 187 -10.50 7.49 -17.53
N PHE A 188 -9.73 6.48 -17.92
CA PHE A 188 -8.34 6.32 -18.36
C PHE A 188 -7.28 5.73 -17.42
N GLY A 189 -6.58 4.74 -18.03
CA GLY A 189 -5.63 3.83 -17.45
C GLY A 189 -4.23 4.40 -17.20
N VAL A 190 -3.63 3.89 -16.12
CA VAL A 190 -2.22 4.07 -15.77
C VAL A 190 -1.62 2.67 -15.55
N ARG A 191 -0.40 2.43 -16.06
CA ARG A 191 0.29 1.14 -15.91
C ARG A 191 0.62 0.86 -14.44
N PRO A 192 0.29 -0.34 -13.93
CA PRO A 192 0.41 -0.65 -12.50
C PRO A 192 1.85 -0.78 -12.00
N LEU A 193 2.06 -0.41 -10.74
CA LEU A 193 3.29 -0.60 -9.96
C LEU A 193 3.75 -2.06 -9.92
N SER A 194 2.77 -2.98 -9.95
CA SER A 194 3.01 -4.42 -10.11
C SER A 194 3.85 -4.74 -11.34
N GLU A 195 3.66 -4.04 -12.47
CA GLU A 195 4.50 -4.23 -13.66
C GLU A 195 5.95 -3.78 -13.45
N ARG A 196 6.19 -2.71 -12.68
CA ARG A 196 7.55 -2.25 -12.36
C ARG A 196 8.27 -3.22 -11.43
N LEU A 197 7.56 -3.72 -10.41
CA LEU A 197 8.08 -4.74 -9.49
C LEU A 197 8.23 -6.10 -10.17
N LEU A 198 7.26 -6.49 -11.05
CA LEU A 198 7.33 -7.72 -11.85
C LEU A 198 8.45 -7.67 -12.89
N ARG A 199 8.71 -6.53 -13.54
CA ARG A 199 9.88 -6.38 -14.44
C ARG A 199 11.19 -6.53 -13.68
N ALA A 200 11.31 -5.89 -12.51
CA ALA A 200 12.48 -6.06 -11.66
C ALA A 200 12.68 -7.51 -11.19
N ALA A 201 11.60 -8.23 -10.91
CA ALA A 201 11.63 -9.66 -10.57
C ALA A 201 11.93 -10.55 -11.78
N HIS A 202 11.42 -10.21 -12.97
CA HIS A 202 11.62 -10.97 -14.21
C HIS A 202 13.06 -10.85 -14.73
N GLU A 203 13.62 -9.65 -14.73
CA GLU A 203 15.03 -9.40 -15.09
C GLU A 203 16.01 -10.18 -14.19
N LEU A 204 15.64 -10.40 -12.90
CA LEU A 204 16.43 -11.21 -11.97
C LEU A 204 16.34 -12.72 -12.25
N SER A 205 15.23 -13.19 -12.81
CA SER A 205 15.06 -14.60 -13.18
C SER A 205 15.80 -14.96 -14.46
N GLU A 206 15.95 -14.02 -15.39
CA GLU A 206 16.69 -14.22 -16.64
C GLU A 206 18.19 -14.19 -16.45
N THR A 207 18.70 -13.32 -15.55
CA THR A 207 20.14 -13.25 -15.25
C THR A 207 20.67 -14.53 -14.60
N ARG A 208 19.82 -15.31 -13.94
CA ARG A 208 20.18 -16.62 -13.34
C ARG A 208 20.20 -17.77 -14.34
N ARG A 209 19.57 -17.64 -15.51
CA ARG A 209 19.58 -18.66 -16.59
C ARG A 209 20.74 -18.51 -17.57
N SER A 210 21.48 -17.41 -17.52
CA SER A 210 22.58 -17.09 -18.45
C SER A 210 23.96 -17.09 -17.78
N GLY A 211 24.13 -17.70 -16.62
CA GLY A 211 25.41 -17.96 -16.01
C GLY A 211 26.01 -19.30 -16.49
N PRO A 212 27.35 -19.38 -16.74
CA PRO A 212 28.02 -20.49 -17.39
C PRO A 212 27.92 -21.81 -16.62
#